data_e93135c4427de6141bd5a6cde4456413
#
_entry.id   e93135c4427de6141bd5a6cde4456413
#
_cell.length_a   1.000
_cell.length_b   1.000
_cell.length_c   1.000
_cell.angle_alpha   90.00
_cell.angle_beta   90.00
_cell.angle_gamma   90.00
#
_symmetry.space_group_name_H-M   'P 1'
#
loop_
_entity.id
_entity.type
_entity.pdbx_description
1 polymer ?
#
loop_
_entity_poly.entity_id
_entity_poly.type
_entity_poly.pdbx_seq_one_letter_code
_entity_poly.pdbx_strand_id
1 'polypeptide(L)'
;HDFRISDRWSPLSEKRPLRPETRYIILHTTEGATEGALAKIQRYGEAHYLVAVSGEVYRIVDQKKIATHAGRSMWEGRSPIDNYSIGIEVVGYHDQDLTEAQYAALRELLRQLKGRYRIKDQDILSHCMVAYGRPNQFHPEEHRGRKRCGMLFSRPEVRKRLGLSAGPRRDPDVEAGRLAVADQELYQHLYAQAGAATVPDKLAAAQARPEAPKPAVEAMVIAKGVNAWSIARERYAKPTT
;
A
#
# COMPACT_ATOMS: atom_id res chain seq x y z
N HIS A 1 -27.05 1.71 -12.38
CA HIS A 1 -27.08 1.35 -10.94
C HIS A 1 -26.95 2.63 -10.14
N ASP A 2 -27.94 2.90 -9.26
CA ASP A 2 -27.85 4.01 -8.33
C ASP A 2 -26.69 3.74 -7.35
N PHE A 3 -25.78 4.71 -7.22
CA PHE A 3 -24.69 4.64 -6.28
C PHE A 3 -25.26 4.66 -4.85
N ARG A 4 -24.93 3.63 -4.06
CA ARG A 4 -25.39 3.51 -2.68
C ARG A 4 -24.24 3.05 -1.79
N ILE A 5 -24.14 3.65 -0.61
CA ILE A 5 -23.22 3.23 0.45
C ILE A 5 -24.04 2.50 1.52
N SER A 6 -23.67 1.26 1.81
CA SER A 6 -24.25 0.43 2.85
C SER A 6 -23.37 0.43 4.10
N ASP A 7 -23.95 0.61 5.27
CA ASP A 7 -23.19 0.61 6.52
C ASP A 7 -22.86 -0.82 6.97
N ARG A 8 -21.57 -1.07 7.15
CA ARG A 8 -20.99 -2.30 7.70
C ARG A 8 -19.94 -1.94 8.76
N TRP A 9 -20.41 -1.23 9.78
CA TRP A 9 -19.52 -0.67 10.79
C TRP A 9 -18.64 -1.72 11.46
N SER A 10 -17.35 -1.38 11.56
CA SER A 10 -16.44 -2.09 12.44
C SER A 10 -16.83 -1.86 13.90
N PRO A 11 -16.78 -2.89 14.76
CA PRO A 11 -16.97 -2.71 16.20
C PRO A 11 -15.91 -1.80 16.83
N LEU A 12 -14.82 -1.53 16.10
CA LEU A 12 -13.77 -0.62 16.51
C LEU A 12 -14.01 0.84 16.06
N SER A 13 -14.96 1.09 15.15
CA SER A 13 -15.18 2.42 14.58
C SER A 13 -15.44 3.49 15.64
N GLU A 14 -16.31 3.20 16.60
CA GLU A 14 -16.64 4.12 17.70
C GLU A 14 -15.40 4.50 18.53
N LYS A 15 -14.50 3.55 18.76
CA LYS A 15 -13.30 3.70 19.60
C LYS A 15 -12.13 4.38 18.88
N ARG A 16 -12.20 4.53 17.55
CA ARG A 16 -11.12 5.16 16.78
C ARG A 16 -11.06 6.66 17.07
N PRO A 17 -9.85 7.22 17.19
CA PRO A 17 -9.69 8.66 17.38
C PRO A 17 -10.11 9.44 16.12
N LEU A 18 -10.47 10.69 16.28
CA LEU A 18 -10.68 11.59 15.16
C LEU A 18 -9.38 11.81 14.40
N ARG A 19 -9.47 11.83 13.07
CA ARG A 19 -8.33 12.17 12.24
C ARG A 19 -8.10 13.68 12.29
N PRO A 20 -6.88 14.14 12.60
CA PRO A 20 -6.59 15.56 12.75
C PRO A 20 -6.69 16.31 11.41
N GLU A 21 -6.33 15.66 10.31
CA GLU A 21 -6.32 16.23 8.97
C GLU A 21 -6.60 15.16 7.91
N THR A 22 -7.28 15.53 6.82
CA THR A 22 -7.48 14.66 5.67
C THR A 22 -6.83 15.28 4.44
N ARG A 23 -5.70 14.72 4.01
CA ARG A 23 -4.93 15.19 2.86
C ARG A 23 -4.96 14.23 1.68
N TYR A 24 -5.07 12.92 1.96
CA TYR A 24 -4.88 11.88 0.97
C TYR A 24 -6.05 10.90 0.95
N ILE A 25 -6.22 10.26 -0.19
CA ILE A 25 -6.98 9.01 -0.30
C ILE A 25 -5.98 7.93 -0.69
N ILE A 26 -5.97 6.81 0.03
CA ILE A 26 -5.12 5.66 -0.26
C ILE A 26 -5.99 4.52 -0.80
N LEU A 27 -5.70 4.11 -2.02
CA LEU A 27 -6.37 3.01 -2.69
C LEU A 27 -5.60 1.72 -2.46
N HIS A 28 -6.33 0.69 -2.08
CA HIS A 28 -5.83 -0.65 -1.81
C HIS A 28 -6.52 -1.67 -2.71
N THR A 29 -5.87 -2.80 -2.94
CA THR A 29 -6.48 -4.02 -3.45
C THR A 29 -6.48 -5.07 -2.34
N THR A 30 -7.59 -5.79 -2.18
CA THR A 30 -7.75 -6.74 -1.05
C THR A 30 -6.89 -7.99 -1.17
N GLU A 31 -6.38 -8.28 -2.37
CA GLU A 31 -5.67 -9.53 -2.72
C GLU A 31 -6.50 -10.78 -2.36
N GLY A 32 -7.84 -10.70 -2.52
CA GLY A 32 -8.74 -11.79 -2.20
C GLY A 32 -10.22 -11.49 -2.54
N ALA A 33 -11.09 -12.46 -2.23
CA ALA A 33 -12.52 -12.39 -2.52
C ALA A 33 -13.29 -11.47 -1.56
N THR A 34 -14.46 -11.00 -1.99
CA THR A 34 -15.28 -10.01 -1.28
C THR A 34 -15.61 -10.41 0.17
N GLU A 35 -16.11 -11.61 0.39
CA GLU A 35 -16.60 -12.02 1.72
C GLU A 35 -15.49 -12.08 2.76
N GLY A 36 -14.36 -12.70 2.42
CA GLY A 36 -13.20 -12.79 3.31
C GLY A 36 -12.59 -11.42 3.60
N ALA A 37 -12.48 -10.57 2.56
CA ALA A 37 -11.98 -9.21 2.70
C ALA A 37 -12.89 -8.36 3.58
N LEU A 38 -14.21 -8.38 3.33
CA LEU A 38 -15.18 -7.61 4.11
C LEU A 38 -15.16 -8.04 5.59
N ALA A 39 -15.19 -9.35 5.86
CA ALA A 39 -15.17 -9.88 7.23
C ALA A 39 -13.91 -9.44 8.01
N LYS A 40 -12.74 -9.53 7.37
CA LYS A 40 -11.46 -9.11 7.95
C LYS A 40 -11.42 -7.60 8.21
N ILE A 41 -11.71 -6.81 7.20
CA ILE A 41 -11.62 -5.35 7.26
C ILE A 41 -12.63 -4.80 8.28
N GLN A 42 -13.83 -5.34 8.30
CA GLN A 42 -14.85 -4.97 9.29
C GLN A 42 -14.39 -5.31 10.72
N ARG A 43 -13.88 -6.53 10.93
CA ARG A 43 -13.42 -6.98 12.26
C ARG A 43 -12.35 -6.08 12.84
N TYR A 44 -11.38 -5.66 12.03
CA TYR A 44 -10.19 -4.94 12.50
C TYR A 44 -10.21 -3.43 12.21
N GLY A 45 -11.21 -2.93 11.50
CA GLY A 45 -11.29 -1.51 11.13
C GLY A 45 -10.13 -1.08 10.24
N GLU A 46 -9.79 -1.92 9.25
CA GLU A 46 -8.62 -1.75 8.39
C GLU A 46 -8.89 -0.91 7.12
N ALA A 47 -10.06 -0.29 7.01
CA ALA A 47 -10.38 0.69 5.96
C ALA A 47 -11.58 1.54 6.36
N HIS A 48 -11.77 2.68 5.69
CA HIS A 48 -12.99 3.47 5.80
C HIS A 48 -14.10 2.93 4.90
N TYR A 49 -13.72 2.49 3.69
CA TYR A 49 -14.64 1.96 2.69
C TYR A 49 -14.08 0.69 2.07
N LEU A 50 -14.99 -0.18 1.63
CA LEU A 50 -14.69 -1.32 0.77
C LEU A 50 -15.61 -1.26 -0.44
N VAL A 51 -15.05 -1.44 -1.65
CA VAL A 51 -15.78 -1.54 -2.92
C VAL A 51 -15.75 -3.00 -3.38
N ALA A 52 -16.90 -3.67 -3.36
CA ALA A 52 -17.04 -5.06 -3.77
C ALA A 52 -16.97 -5.22 -5.29
N VAL A 53 -16.76 -6.44 -5.78
CA VAL A 53 -16.74 -6.77 -7.22
C VAL A 53 -18.05 -6.36 -7.93
N SER A 54 -19.17 -6.44 -7.21
CA SER A 54 -20.49 -6.00 -7.68
C SER A 54 -20.64 -4.48 -7.83
N GLY A 55 -19.69 -3.70 -7.30
CA GLY A 55 -19.79 -2.24 -7.19
C GLY A 55 -20.53 -1.76 -5.93
N GLU A 56 -20.97 -2.65 -5.04
CA GLU A 56 -21.47 -2.22 -3.74
C GLU A 56 -20.34 -1.58 -2.93
N VAL A 57 -20.68 -0.47 -2.27
CA VAL A 57 -19.75 0.25 -1.39
C VAL A 57 -20.18 0.06 0.05
N TYR A 58 -19.27 -0.45 0.87
CA TYR A 58 -19.47 -0.61 2.29
C TYR A 58 -18.68 0.42 3.08
N ARG A 59 -19.33 1.08 4.03
CA ARG A 59 -18.68 1.98 4.99
C ARG A 59 -18.37 1.22 6.27
N ILE A 60 -17.08 1.17 6.64
CA ILE A 60 -16.55 0.31 7.70
C ILE A 60 -16.11 1.12 8.92
N VAL A 61 -15.36 2.20 8.72
CA VAL A 61 -14.96 3.15 9.76
C VAL A 61 -15.45 4.53 9.39
N ASP A 62 -15.89 5.30 10.39
CA ASP A 62 -16.33 6.68 10.16
C ASP A 62 -15.21 7.47 9.45
N GLN A 63 -15.57 8.12 8.36
CA GLN A 63 -14.62 8.84 7.51
C GLN A 63 -13.88 9.99 8.22
N LYS A 64 -14.36 10.46 9.38
CA LYS A 64 -13.67 11.46 10.20
C LYS A 64 -12.63 10.87 11.16
N LYS A 65 -12.68 9.56 11.36
CA LYS A 65 -11.82 8.84 12.30
C LYS A 65 -10.60 8.24 11.59
N ILE A 66 -9.65 7.74 12.36
CA ILE A 66 -8.47 7.04 11.85
C ILE A 66 -8.82 5.57 11.64
N ALA A 67 -8.67 5.05 10.43
CA ALA A 67 -8.63 3.61 10.16
C ALA A 67 -7.19 3.16 9.99
N THR A 68 -6.85 1.93 10.43
CA THR A 68 -5.49 1.38 10.34
C THR A 68 -5.30 0.61 9.05
N HIS A 69 -5.21 1.31 7.92
CA HIS A 69 -5.16 0.71 6.58
C HIS A 69 -3.78 0.67 5.93
N ALA A 70 -2.89 1.61 6.26
CA ALA A 70 -1.63 1.77 5.55
C ALA A 70 -0.41 1.16 6.28
N GLY A 71 -0.54 0.87 7.58
CA GLY A 71 0.54 0.32 8.38
C GLY A 71 1.76 1.22 8.38
N ARG A 72 2.97 0.62 8.20
CA ARG A 72 4.18 1.41 8.07
C ARG A 72 4.18 2.13 6.73
N SER A 73 3.96 3.44 6.80
CA SER A 73 3.70 4.28 5.63
C SER A 73 4.17 5.71 5.84
N MET A 74 4.61 6.33 4.76
CA MET A 74 5.10 7.72 4.74
C MET A 74 4.77 8.38 3.40
N TRP A 75 4.42 9.65 3.43
CA TRP A 75 4.31 10.52 2.27
C TRP A 75 4.56 11.96 2.66
N GLU A 76 5.45 12.66 1.95
CA GLU A 76 5.88 14.03 2.28
C GLU A 76 6.41 14.17 3.72
N GLY A 77 7.14 13.14 4.22
CA GLY A 77 7.63 13.09 5.59
C GLY A 77 6.59 12.81 6.66
N ARG A 78 5.30 12.69 6.29
CA ARG A 78 4.22 12.36 7.23
C ARG A 78 4.10 10.85 7.43
N SER A 79 4.13 10.41 8.68
CA SER A 79 4.04 9.00 9.07
C SER A 79 3.36 8.86 10.44
N PRO A 80 2.48 7.87 10.66
CA PRO A 80 1.87 6.99 9.64
C PRO A 80 0.82 7.74 8.80
N ILE A 81 0.65 7.31 7.55
CA ILE A 81 -0.31 7.95 6.63
C ILE A 81 -1.77 7.76 7.07
N ASP A 82 -2.06 6.78 7.89
CA ASP A 82 -3.37 6.58 8.52
C ASP A 82 -3.92 7.87 9.17
N ASN A 83 -3.04 8.68 9.75
CA ASN A 83 -3.40 9.93 10.43
C ASN A 83 -3.81 11.06 9.47
N TYR A 84 -3.58 10.90 8.17
CA TYR A 84 -3.76 11.94 7.16
C TYR A 84 -4.62 11.51 5.98
N SER A 85 -5.20 10.30 6.01
CA SER A 85 -5.82 9.72 4.83
C SER A 85 -7.12 8.98 5.09
N ILE A 86 -7.89 8.85 4.01
CA ILE A 86 -9.01 7.91 3.90
C ILE A 86 -8.50 6.69 3.14
N GLY A 87 -8.62 5.49 3.74
CA GLY A 87 -8.31 4.22 3.09
C GLY A 87 -9.54 3.62 2.43
N ILE A 88 -9.41 3.25 1.16
CA ILE A 88 -10.44 2.55 0.37
C ILE A 88 -9.86 1.23 -0.11
N GLU A 89 -10.45 0.14 0.32
CA GLU A 89 -10.14 -1.20 -0.18
C GLU A 89 -11.03 -1.53 -1.37
N VAL A 90 -10.44 -1.98 -2.46
CA VAL A 90 -11.15 -2.43 -3.65
C VAL A 90 -10.92 -3.92 -3.80
N VAL A 91 -12.00 -4.70 -3.87
CA VAL A 91 -11.89 -6.16 -3.97
C VAL A 91 -11.28 -6.55 -5.31
N GLY A 92 -10.20 -7.32 -5.26
CA GLY A 92 -9.44 -7.78 -6.41
C GLY A 92 -7.95 -7.83 -6.15
N TYR A 93 -7.17 -7.92 -7.22
CA TYR A 93 -5.72 -8.10 -7.16
C TYR A 93 -4.99 -6.91 -7.80
N HIS A 94 -3.78 -6.67 -7.33
CA HIS A 94 -2.97 -5.50 -7.73
C HIS A 94 -2.60 -5.44 -9.22
N ASP A 95 -2.65 -6.56 -9.92
CA ASP A 95 -2.29 -6.73 -11.33
C ASP A 95 -3.50 -6.99 -12.27
N GLN A 96 -4.70 -7.10 -11.70
CA GLN A 96 -5.94 -7.34 -12.46
C GLN A 96 -6.78 -6.09 -12.57
N ASP A 97 -7.49 -5.95 -13.70
CA ASP A 97 -8.39 -4.82 -13.93
C ASP A 97 -9.67 -4.94 -13.09
N LEU A 98 -10.31 -3.81 -12.86
CA LEU A 98 -11.57 -3.71 -12.12
C LEU A 98 -12.75 -4.05 -13.04
N THR A 99 -13.87 -4.45 -12.43
CA THR A 99 -15.15 -4.54 -13.12
C THR A 99 -15.70 -3.14 -13.46
N GLU A 100 -16.56 -3.04 -14.47
CA GLU A 100 -17.24 -1.78 -14.79
C GLU A 100 -18.04 -1.23 -13.59
N ALA A 101 -18.66 -2.12 -12.82
CA ALA A 101 -19.38 -1.76 -11.60
C ALA A 101 -18.46 -1.14 -10.55
N GLN A 102 -17.26 -1.71 -10.35
CA GLN A 102 -16.26 -1.14 -9.45
C GLN A 102 -15.77 0.22 -9.94
N TYR A 103 -15.50 0.38 -11.23
CA TYR A 103 -15.12 1.68 -11.79
C TYR A 103 -16.19 2.74 -11.56
N ALA A 104 -17.46 2.43 -11.82
CA ALA A 104 -18.56 3.35 -11.61
C ALA A 104 -18.69 3.76 -10.13
N ALA A 105 -18.66 2.77 -9.22
CA ALA A 105 -18.80 3.00 -7.80
C ALA A 105 -17.60 3.77 -7.20
N LEU A 106 -16.38 3.36 -7.53
CA LEU A 106 -15.17 3.99 -7.02
C LEU A 106 -15.03 5.43 -7.54
N ARG A 107 -15.34 5.69 -8.81
CA ARG A 107 -15.35 7.04 -9.39
C ARG A 107 -16.30 7.97 -8.62
N GLU A 108 -17.51 7.51 -8.33
CA GLU A 108 -18.49 8.32 -7.60
C GLU A 108 -18.06 8.54 -6.14
N LEU A 109 -17.55 7.52 -5.47
CA LEU A 109 -17.00 7.64 -4.11
C LEU A 109 -15.85 8.65 -4.08
N LEU A 110 -14.91 8.56 -5.00
CA LEU A 110 -13.79 9.49 -5.12
C LEU A 110 -14.28 10.92 -5.38
N ARG A 111 -15.26 11.12 -6.26
CA ARG A 111 -15.84 12.43 -6.53
C ARG A 111 -16.39 13.07 -5.25
N GLN A 112 -17.15 12.32 -4.45
CA GLN A 112 -17.71 12.81 -3.20
C GLN A 112 -16.64 13.15 -2.17
N LEU A 113 -15.66 12.25 -1.96
CA LEU A 113 -14.60 12.46 -0.98
C LEU A 113 -13.66 13.61 -1.37
N LYS A 114 -13.29 13.71 -2.65
CA LYS A 114 -12.51 14.83 -3.19
C LYS A 114 -13.22 16.17 -2.93
N GLY A 115 -14.49 16.26 -3.24
CA GLY A 115 -15.28 17.47 -3.02
C GLY A 115 -15.36 17.83 -1.54
N ARG A 116 -15.63 16.85 -0.68
CA ARG A 116 -15.76 17.05 0.77
C ARG A 116 -14.46 17.51 1.44
N TYR A 117 -13.34 16.92 1.09
CA TYR A 117 -12.04 17.14 1.75
C TYR A 117 -11.09 17.99 0.91
N ARG A 118 -11.51 18.47 -0.27
CA ARG A 118 -10.72 19.26 -1.21
C ARG A 118 -9.41 18.57 -1.63
N ILE A 119 -9.46 17.24 -1.80
CA ILE A 119 -8.31 16.42 -2.18
C ILE A 119 -8.09 16.54 -3.69
N LYS A 120 -6.86 16.82 -4.08
CA LYS A 120 -6.45 16.88 -5.50
C LYS A 120 -6.22 15.47 -6.05
N ASP A 121 -6.35 15.31 -7.37
CA ASP A 121 -6.13 14.02 -8.03
C ASP A 121 -4.74 13.44 -7.77
N GLN A 122 -3.72 14.29 -7.72
CA GLN A 122 -2.33 13.89 -7.42
C GLN A 122 -2.13 13.37 -5.97
N ASP A 123 -3.08 13.64 -5.08
CA ASP A 123 -3.06 13.22 -3.68
C ASP A 123 -3.92 11.97 -3.43
N ILE A 124 -4.40 11.36 -4.51
CA ILE A 124 -4.98 10.02 -4.52
C ILE A 124 -3.88 9.04 -4.90
N LEU A 125 -3.42 8.29 -3.90
CA LEU A 125 -2.24 7.43 -3.95
C LEU A 125 -2.63 5.96 -3.81
N SER A 126 -1.74 5.05 -4.19
CA SER A 126 -1.89 3.63 -3.90
C SER A 126 -1.06 3.23 -2.67
N HIS A 127 -1.45 2.14 -2.01
CA HIS A 127 -0.75 1.66 -0.82
C HIS A 127 0.72 1.36 -1.10
N CYS A 128 1.06 0.77 -2.26
CA CYS A 128 2.44 0.49 -2.64
C CYS A 128 3.31 1.76 -2.74
N MET A 129 2.71 2.93 -3.01
CA MET A 129 3.45 4.20 -3.09
C MET A 129 3.83 4.73 -1.71
N VAL A 130 3.00 4.52 -0.69
CA VAL A 130 3.19 5.08 0.65
C VAL A 130 3.84 4.11 1.63
N ALA A 131 3.71 2.80 1.40
CA ALA A 131 4.32 1.78 2.25
C ALA A 131 5.85 1.82 2.15
N TYR A 132 6.54 1.59 3.28
CA TYR A 132 7.99 1.44 3.31
C TYR A 132 8.44 0.29 4.22
N GLY A 133 9.62 -0.26 3.95
CA GLY A 133 10.29 -1.29 4.72
C GLY A 133 11.31 -0.72 5.69
N ARG A 134 11.56 -1.44 6.78
CA ARG A 134 12.69 -1.16 7.68
C ARG A 134 13.98 -1.67 7.06
N PRO A 135 15.13 -1.13 7.52
CA PRO A 135 16.42 -1.70 7.20
C PRO A 135 16.46 -3.21 7.47
N ASN A 136 17.10 -3.94 6.59
CA ASN A 136 17.29 -5.39 6.69
C ASN A 136 18.61 -5.80 6.02
N GLN A 137 18.92 -7.09 6.02
CA GLN A 137 20.18 -7.59 5.44
C GLN A 137 20.40 -7.28 3.95
N PHE A 138 19.32 -7.03 3.19
CA PHE A 138 19.39 -6.71 1.76
C PHE A 138 19.32 -5.21 1.48
N HIS A 139 18.71 -4.45 2.38
CA HIS A 139 18.48 -3.02 2.26
C HIS A 139 18.83 -2.33 3.57
N PRO A 140 20.00 -1.67 3.65
CA PRO A 140 20.50 -1.09 4.91
C PRO A 140 19.74 0.17 5.34
N GLU A 141 18.90 0.73 4.47
CA GLU A 141 18.10 1.94 4.74
C GLU A 141 16.60 1.62 4.73
N GLU A 142 15.79 2.52 5.29
CA GLU A 142 14.34 2.48 5.10
C GLU A 142 14.03 2.69 3.61
N HIS A 143 13.10 1.89 3.05
CA HIS A 143 12.98 1.79 1.60
C HIS A 143 11.53 1.59 1.10
N ARG A 144 11.27 2.09 -0.13
CA ARG A 144 10.09 1.76 -0.94
C ARG A 144 10.23 0.36 -1.56
N GLY A 145 9.12 -0.17 -2.06
CA GLY A 145 9.09 -1.44 -2.79
C GLY A 145 8.62 -2.63 -1.95
N ARG A 146 8.15 -2.38 -0.73
CA ARG A 146 7.70 -3.44 0.19
C ARG A 146 6.41 -4.13 -0.23
N LYS A 147 5.53 -3.45 -0.96
CA LYS A 147 4.17 -3.95 -1.28
C LYS A 147 3.78 -3.67 -2.73
N ARG A 148 2.92 -4.53 -3.27
CA ARG A 148 2.26 -4.37 -4.57
C ARG A 148 0.80 -3.89 -4.47
N CYS A 149 0.21 -3.91 -3.27
CA CYS A 149 -1.17 -3.56 -3.01
C CYS A 149 -1.55 -2.21 -3.64
N GLY A 150 -2.59 -2.20 -4.44
CA GLY A 150 -3.07 -1.02 -5.15
C GLY A 150 -2.25 -0.59 -6.36
N MET A 151 -1.27 -1.39 -6.83
CA MET A 151 -0.38 -1.02 -7.94
C MET A 151 -1.14 -0.63 -9.21
N LEU A 152 -2.27 -1.29 -9.51
CA LEU A 152 -3.09 -0.96 -10.70
C LEU A 152 -3.55 0.51 -10.72
N PHE A 153 -3.74 1.16 -9.57
CA PHE A 153 -4.21 2.55 -9.49
C PHE A 153 -3.15 3.59 -9.88
N SER A 154 -1.92 3.18 -10.13
CA SER A 154 -0.89 4.04 -10.72
C SER A 154 -1.00 4.14 -12.25
N ARG A 155 -1.70 3.19 -12.89
CA ARG A 155 -1.83 3.13 -14.35
C ARG A 155 -2.69 4.29 -14.86
N PRO A 156 -2.25 5.01 -15.89
CA PRO A 156 -2.97 6.17 -16.44
C PRO A 156 -4.36 5.87 -16.94
N GLU A 157 -4.52 4.74 -17.62
CA GLU A 157 -5.81 4.28 -18.13
C GLU A 157 -6.80 4.01 -17.00
N VAL A 158 -6.35 3.40 -15.89
CA VAL A 158 -7.16 3.18 -14.70
C VAL A 158 -7.54 4.52 -14.05
N ARG A 159 -6.57 5.41 -13.87
CA ARG A 159 -6.80 6.75 -13.32
C ARG A 159 -7.80 7.54 -14.16
N LYS A 160 -7.64 7.53 -15.48
CA LYS A 160 -8.57 8.18 -16.41
C LYS A 160 -10.00 7.63 -16.27
N ARG A 161 -10.16 6.31 -16.18
CA ARG A 161 -11.46 5.67 -15.96
C ARG A 161 -12.07 6.02 -14.62
N LEU A 162 -11.26 6.31 -13.61
CA LEU A 162 -11.70 6.80 -12.30
C LEU A 162 -12.01 8.30 -12.27
N GLY A 163 -11.84 9.01 -13.40
CA GLY A 163 -12.06 10.46 -13.50
C GLY A 163 -10.96 11.30 -12.85
N LEU A 164 -9.76 10.76 -12.75
CA LEU A 164 -8.60 11.46 -12.23
C LEU A 164 -7.81 12.09 -13.39
N SER A 165 -7.70 13.42 -13.39
CA SER A 165 -7.06 14.21 -14.44
C SER A 165 -5.55 14.27 -14.34
N ALA A 166 -5.00 13.97 -13.16
CA ALA A 166 -3.56 14.01 -12.90
C ALA A 166 -3.08 12.71 -12.26
N GLY A 167 -1.89 12.29 -12.65
CA GLY A 167 -1.16 11.22 -11.99
C GLY A 167 -0.64 11.65 -10.63
N PRO A 168 -0.19 10.70 -9.80
CA PRO A 168 0.50 11.01 -8.56
C PRO A 168 1.81 11.74 -8.87
N ARG A 169 2.23 12.60 -7.96
CA ARG A 169 3.57 13.19 -8.00
C ARG A 169 4.63 12.10 -7.84
N ARG A 170 5.86 12.37 -8.28
CA ARG A 170 7.00 11.53 -7.92
C ARG A 170 7.11 11.42 -6.41
N ASP A 171 7.74 10.34 -5.96
CA ASP A 171 7.85 10.04 -4.53
C ASP A 171 8.66 11.14 -3.80
N PRO A 172 8.00 11.97 -2.99
CA PRO A 172 8.68 13.09 -2.34
C PRO A 172 9.65 12.65 -1.25
N ASP A 173 9.51 11.42 -0.74
CA ASP A 173 10.37 10.90 0.33
C ASP A 173 11.65 10.30 -0.25
N VAL A 174 11.57 9.70 -1.45
CA VAL A 174 12.76 9.28 -2.21
C VAL A 174 13.51 10.50 -2.72
N GLU A 175 12.82 11.48 -3.30
CA GLU A 175 13.47 12.72 -3.80
C GLU A 175 14.17 13.50 -2.68
N ALA A 176 13.60 13.51 -1.48
CA ALA A 176 14.22 14.15 -0.32
C ALA A 176 15.27 13.28 0.40
N GLY A 177 15.55 12.07 -0.09
CA GLY A 177 16.52 11.15 0.49
C GLY A 177 16.12 10.56 1.85
N ARG A 178 14.82 10.61 2.20
CA ARG A 178 14.29 9.96 3.40
C ARG A 178 14.16 8.45 3.25
N LEU A 179 13.90 7.98 2.04
CA LEU A 179 13.73 6.57 1.71
C LEU A 179 14.57 6.20 0.50
N ALA A 180 15.16 5.01 0.53
CA ALA A 180 15.78 4.39 -0.64
C ALA A 180 14.75 3.69 -1.53
N VAL A 181 15.13 3.28 -2.73
CA VAL A 181 14.33 2.44 -3.62
C VAL A 181 14.90 1.03 -3.60
N ALA A 182 14.16 0.07 -3.04
CA ALA A 182 14.57 -1.32 -2.99
C ALA A 182 14.13 -2.12 -4.24
N ASP A 183 13.05 -1.68 -4.89
CA ASP A 183 12.49 -2.32 -6.07
C ASP A 183 12.38 -1.28 -7.20
N GLN A 184 13.40 -1.25 -8.05
CA GLN A 184 13.50 -0.30 -9.16
C GLN A 184 12.42 -0.54 -10.21
N GLU A 185 12.08 -1.79 -10.49
CA GLU A 185 11.07 -2.14 -11.48
C GLU A 185 9.69 -1.61 -11.04
N LEU A 186 9.30 -1.88 -9.79
CA LEU A 186 8.08 -1.33 -9.22
C LEU A 186 8.10 0.20 -9.23
N TYR A 187 9.20 0.81 -8.82
CA TYR A 187 9.33 2.27 -8.79
C TYR A 187 9.15 2.89 -10.18
N GLN A 188 9.78 2.32 -11.20
CA GLN A 188 9.61 2.75 -12.58
C GLN A 188 8.17 2.57 -13.04
N HIS A 189 7.54 1.44 -12.73
CA HIS A 189 6.13 1.19 -13.05
C HIS A 189 5.20 2.24 -12.44
N LEU A 190 5.41 2.59 -11.17
CA LEU A 190 4.58 3.57 -10.46
C LEU A 190 4.72 5.00 -11.01
N TYR A 191 5.91 5.37 -11.47
CA TYR A 191 6.26 6.75 -11.84
C TYR A 191 6.67 6.94 -13.29
N ALA A 192 6.46 5.97 -14.18
CA ALA A 192 6.85 6.01 -15.59
C ALA A 192 6.35 7.26 -16.33
N GLN A 193 5.24 7.84 -15.87
CA GLN A 193 4.63 9.02 -16.49
C GLN A 193 4.95 10.33 -15.79
N ALA A 194 5.63 10.29 -14.66
CA ALA A 194 6.01 11.51 -13.93
C ALA A 194 7.20 12.27 -14.57
N GLY A 195 7.46 12.00 -15.86
CA GLY A 195 8.59 12.58 -16.60
C GLY A 195 9.91 11.88 -16.26
N ALA A 196 10.66 11.49 -17.27
CA ALA A 196 11.97 10.86 -17.15
C ALA A 196 13.02 11.83 -16.56
N ALA A 197 12.93 12.09 -15.26
CA ALA A 197 14.04 12.62 -14.52
C ALA A 197 14.77 11.44 -13.88
N THR A 198 16.03 11.32 -14.22
CA THR A 198 16.99 10.35 -13.70
C THR A 198 16.88 10.22 -12.19
N VAL A 199 16.80 8.96 -11.72
CA VAL A 199 17.04 8.62 -10.31
C VAL A 199 18.37 9.30 -9.90
N PRO A 200 18.43 10.03 -8.78
CA PRO A 200 19.67 10.68 -8.38
C PRO A 200 20.84 9.67 -8.34
N ASP A 201 21.99 10.07 -8.88
CA ASP A 201 23.22 9.24 -9.00
C ASP A 201 23.74 8.61 -7.70
N LYS A 202 23.14 8.90 -6.56
CA LYS A 202 23.43 8.24 -5.29
C LYS A 202 23.21 6.72 -5.31
N LEU A 203 22.35 6.22 -6.22
CA LEU A 203 22.16 4.77 -6.38
C LEU A 203 23.28 4.11 -7.19
N ALA A 204 23.93 4.82 -8.10
CA ALA A 204 25.09 4.32 -8.83
C ALA A 204 26.28 4.05 -7.88
N ALA A 205 26.42 4.87 -6.84
CA ALA A 205 27.47 4.68 -5.82
C ALA A 205 27.22 3.48 -4.90
N ALA A 206 25.95 3.09 -4.68
CA ALA A 206 25.61 1.92 -3.87
C ALA A 206 25.83 0.60 -4.63
N GLN A 207 25.67 0.62 -5.96
CA GLN A 207 25.90 -0.54 -6.83
C GLN A 207 27.39 -0.79 -7.12
N ALA A 208 28.27 0.20 -6.87
CA ALA A 208 29.72 0.08 -7.05
C ALA A 208 30.45 -0.53 -5.82
N ARG A 209 29.75 -0.96 -4.78
CA ARG A 209 30.38 -1.71 -3.69
C ARG A 209 30.68 -3.14 -4.17
N PRO A 210 31.92 -3.64 -4.01
CA PRO A 210 32.25 -4.99 -4.36
C PRO A 210 31.35 -5.96 -3.56
N GLU A 211 30.79 -6.91 -4.28
CA GLU A 211 29.98 -8.00 -3.72
C GLU A 211 30.74 -8.62 -2.54
N ALA A 212 30.17 -8.56 -1.33
CA ALA A 212 30.75 -9.27 -0.20
C ALA A 212 30.82 -10.75 -0.55
N PRO A 213 31.92 -11.45 -0.26
CA PRO A 213 32.07 -12.86 -0.60
C PRO A 213 30.88 -13.65 -0.05
N LYS A 214 30.21 -14.37 -0.93
CA LYS A 214 29.10 -15.25 -0.53
C LYS A 214 29.65 -16.20 0.53
N PRO A 215 28.98 -16.32 1.71
CA PRO A 215 29.39 -17.33 2.67
C PRO A 215 29.37 -18.70 1.98
N ALA A 216 30.43 -19.45 2.09
CA ALA A 216 30.52 -20.81 1.56
C ALA A 216 29.33 -21.60 2.14
N VAL A 217 28.45 -22.06 1.24
CA VAL A 217 27.38 -22.98 1.62
C VAL A 217 28.07 -24.34 1.85
N GLU A 218 28.42 -24.63 3.11
CA GLU A 218 28.74 -25.98 3.49
C GLU A 218 27.52 -26.87 3.19
N ALA A 219 27.70 -27.86 2.34
CA ALA A 219 26.69 -28.83 2.05
C ALA A 219 26.38 -29.64 3.31
N MET A 220 25.29 -29.26 3.99
CA MET A 220 24.82 -29.97 5.16
C MET A 220 24.07 -31.23 4.69
N VAL A 221 24.63 -32.39 4.95
CA VAL A 221 23.96 -33.67 4.71
C VAL A 221 22.78 -33.77 5.68
N ILE A 222 21.58 -33.66 5.14
CA ILE A 222 20.34 -33.81 5.92
C ILE A 222 20.11 -35.29 6.17
N ALA A 223 20.25 -35.73 7.41
CA ALA A 223 19.87 -37.08 7.81
C ALA A 223 18.36 -37.29 7.60
N LYS A 224 17.99 -38.49 7.11
CA LYS A 224 16.57 -38.84 6.91
C LYS A 224 15.75 -38.61 8.20
N GLY A 225 14.77 -37.74 8.15
CA GLY A 225 13.83 -37.49 9.27
C GLY A 225 13.79 -36.06 9.80
N VAL A 226 14.68 -35.17 9.34
CA VAL A 226 14.68 -33.74 9.80
C VAL A 226 14.18 -32.86 8.65
N ASN A 227 13.08 -32.13 8.90
CA ASN A 227 12.56 -31.21 7.90
C ASN A 227 13.15 -29.79 8.07
N ALA A 228 13.09 -28.99 7.01
CA ALA A 228 13.65 -27.63 6.99
C ALA A 228 13.11 -26.70 8.09
N TRP A 229 11.92 -26.99 8.61
CA TRP A 229 11.28 -26.22 9.67
C TRP A 229 11.89 -26.44 11.06
N SER A 230 12.35 -27.66 11.37
CA SER A 230 13.02 -27.94 12.64
C SER A 230 14.40 -27.28 12.74
N ILE A 231 15.11 -27.20 11.62
CA ILE A 231 16.43 -26.52 11.55
C ILE A 231 16.29 -25.01 11.73
N ALA A 232 15.26 -24.39 11.16
CA ALA A 232 15.02 -22.96 11.32
C ALA A 232 14.67 -22.60 12.77
N ARG A 233 13.94 -23.44 13.48
CA ARG A 233 13.54 -23.22 14.87
C ARG A 233 14.71 -23.23 15.85
N GLU A 234 15.69 -24.09 15.65
CA GLU A 234 16.90 -24.18 16.48
C GLU A 234 17.86 -22.99 16.28
N ARG A 235 17.97 -22.49 15.06
CA ARG A 235 18.87 -21.36 14.73
C ARG A 235 18.34 -19.98 15.14
N TYR A 236 17.03 -19.83 15.37
CA TYR A 236 16.40 -18.56 15.68
C TYR A 236 15.72 -18.50 17.06
N ALA A 237 15.91 -19.50 17.90
CA ALA A 237 15.54 -19.42 19.31
C ALA A 237 16.39 -18.33 19.98
N LYS A 238 15.75 -17.26 20.48
CA LYS A 238 16.46 -16.25 21.26
C LYS A 238 17.04 -16.91 22.53
N PRO A 239 18.25 -16.60 22.92
CA PRO A 239 18.73 -16.98 24.25
C PRO A 239 17.85 -16.28 25.29
N THR A 240 17.22 -17.06 26.15
CA THR A 240 16.58 -16.59 27.37
C THR A 240 17.65 -16.20 28.36
N THR A 241 17.74 -14.92 28.69
CA THR A 241 18.29 -14.39 29.92
C THR A 241 17.23 -13.67 30.67
#